data_bfc6b8954adc6072eed1dd2cb882cd09
#
_entry.id   bfc6b8954adc6072eed1dd2cb882cd09
#
_cell.length_a   1.000
_cell.length_b   1.000
_cell.length_c   1.000
_cell.angle_alpha   90.00
_cell.angle_beta   90.00
_cell.angle_gamma   90.00
#
_symmetry.space_group_name_H-M   'P 1'
#
loop_
_entity.id
_entity.type
_entity.pdbx_description
1 polymer ?
#
loop_
_entity_poly.entity_id
_entity_poly.type
_entity_poly.pdbx_seq_one_letter_code
_entity_poly.pdbx_strand_id
1 'polypeptide(L)'
;MNSLPEDMIYEVGRFLSGNDFRSLLTTSKKMKCSRYKYQYLNLNKESSKLFASDDKNGESFRNEILSQIEYPNRQLSLHLSKCKGLTNVSMLKNIHSLNLSWCEGITDVSMLGNIRTLNLAGCDKITDVSMLGNVGTLNLSYCYGITDVSILGNVHTLNLSWCKGITCVSMLGNVYTLDLVGCKKITDVSMLGNVYTLNLSSCKQITDVSMLGNVHILDLSWCEGITDVSMLGNVHDLNLCCCSEIIDVSMLGNVYTLKLSSCIGIIDISMLGKVRNLKISCFRGLTDVSMLGNVHTLDLYSCIRIKDVSMLGNVYSLNLNGCSEITDVSMLENVHTLDLSWCGLITNVSMLGNASILKLAGCTGITDVSMLGNVDTLNLSYCKQITNVSMLGNVDTLKLSYCSGITDVSMLGNVHTLDLTRCSEITDVSMLGNVHTLDLTGCSEITDLSMLVNYSSHYIQ
;
A
#
# COMPACT_ATOMS: atom_id res chain seq x y z
N MET A 1 -12.30 38.96 -6.40
CA MET A 1 -11.72 38.18 -5.27
C MET A 1 -12.39 38.43 -3.91
N ASN A 2 -13.18 39.48 -3.74
CA ASN A 2 -13.88 39.75 -2.46
C ASN A 2 -15.13 38.87 -2.20
N SER A 3 -15.46 37.96 -3.09
CA SER A 3 -16.66 37.09 -3.00
C SER A 3 -16.36 35.59 -2.77
N LEU A 4 -15.09 35.19 -2.71
CA LEU A 4 -14.75 33.81 -2.44
C LEU A 4 -14.79 33.51 -0.93
N PRO A 5 -15.31 32.36 -0.49
CA PRO A 5 -15.17 31.89 0.88
C PRO A 5 -13.69 31.85 1.30
N GLU A 6 -13.40 32.13 2.57
CA GLU A 6 -12.03 32.21 3.09
C GLU A 6 -11.25 30.89 2.88
N ASP A 7 -11.92 29.75 3.01
CA ASP A 7 -11.36 28.41 2.79
C ASP A 7 -10.85 28.23 1.35
N MET A 8 -11.56 28.77 0.35
CA MET A 8 -11.14 28.71 -1.05
C MET A 8 -9.94 29.63 -1.36
N ILE A 9 -9.78 30.73 -0.64
CA ILE A 9 -8.61 31.62 -0.80
C ILE A 9 -7.32 30.92 -0.36
N TYR A 10 -7.38 30.07 0.67
CA TYR A 10 -6.24 29.27 1.12
C TYR A 10 -5.90 28.12 0.18
N GLU A 11 -6.91 27.43 -0.34
CA GLU A 11 -6.69 26.40 -1.36
C GLU A 11 -6.05 26.97 -2.62
N VAL A 12 -6.46 28.12 -3.07
CA VAL A 12 -5.85 28.86 -4.21
C VAL A 12 -4.39 29.22 -3.89
N GLY A 13 -4.09 29.63 -2.65
CA GLY A 13 -2.72 29.98 -2.22
C GLY A 13 -1.72 28.82 -2.34
N ARG A 14 -2.17 27.55 -2.26
CA ARG A 14 -1.32 26.36 -2.46
C ARG A 14 -0.73 26.23 -3.86
N PHE A 15 -1.35 26.85 -4.87
CA PHE A 15 -0.97 26.74 -6.28
C PHE A 15 -0.29 28.00 -6.82
N LEU A 16 -0.17 29.08 -6.03
CA LEU A 16 0.42 30.33 -6.48
C LEU A 16 1.95 30.31 -6.38
N SER A 17 2.60 31.03 -7.29
CA SER A 17 4.03 31.34 -7.19
C SER A 17 4.32 32.23 -5.96
N GLY A 18 5.57 32.29 -5.50
CA GLY A 18 5.97 33.11 -4.35
C GLY A 18 5.56 34.58 -4.47
N ASN A 19 5.64 35.17 -5.67
CA ASN A 19 5.24 36.55 -5.93
C ASN A 19 3.72 36.74 -5.95
N ASP A 20 2.98 35.81 -6.54
CA ASP A 20 1.51 35.85 -6.59
C ASP A 20 0.92 35.64 -5.20
N PHE A 21 1.53 34.76 -4.40
CA PHE A 21 1.14 34.52 -3.01
C PHE A 21 1.40 35.76 -2.14
N ARG A 22 2.55 36.45 -2.33
CA ARG A 22 2.84 37.71 -1.67
C ARG A 22 1.83 38.79 -2.00
N SER A 23 1.45 38.90 -3.28
CA SER A 23 0.40 39.80 -3.75
C SER A 23 -0.97 39.49 -3.12
N LEU A 24 -1.32 38.21 -2.99
CA LEU A 24 -2.54 37.76 -2.33
C LEU A 24 -2.57 38.15 -0.84
N LEU A 25 -1.47 37.96 -0.12
CA LEU A 25 -1.34 38.29 1.31
C LEU A 25 -1.43 39.81 1.55
N THR A 26 -0.85 40.62 0.66
CA THR A 26 -0.83 42.09 0.81
C THR A 26 -2.14 42.75 0.44
N THR A 27 -2.91 42.20 -0.49
CA THR A 27 -4.16 42.80 -1.00
C THR A 27 -5.39 42.40 -0.19
N SER A 28 -5.39 41.37 0.61
CA SER A 28 -6.56 40.91 1.37
C SER A 28 -6.57 41.41 2.81
N LYS A 29 -7.31 42.46 3.12
CA LYS A 29 -7.59 42.90 4.51
C LYS A 29 -8.29 41.81 5.35
N LYS A 30 -9.04 40.90 4.76
CA LYS A 30 -9.70 39.78 5.40
C LYS A 30 -8.71 38.73 5.95
N MET A 31 -7.60 38.50 5.22
CA MET A 31 -6.56 37.55 5.68
C MET A 31 -5.86 38.03 6.95
N LYS A 32 -5.81 39.34 7.21
CA LYS A 32 -5.25 39.92 8.44
C LYS A 32 -6.17 39.81 9.66
N CYS A 33 -7.48 39.56 9.46
CA CYS A 33 -8.49 39.64 10.53
C CYS A 33 -9.20 38.30 10.84
N SER A 34 -8.87 37.20 10.15
CA SER A 34 -9.59 35.93 10.36
C SER A 34 -9.19 35.26 11.67
N ARG A 35 -10.16 35.10 12.58
CA ARG A 35 -10.05 34.44 13.91
C ARG A 35 -10.18 32.92 13.84
N TYR A 36 -9.81 32.26 12.73
CA TYR A 36 -10.01 30.83 12.59
C TYR A 36 -8.95 30.00 13.31
N LYS A 37 -9.39 29.05 14.07
CA LYS A 37 -8.68 28.30 15.12
C LYS A 37 -7.66 27.27 14.61
N TYR A 38 -7.63 26.95 13.29
CA TYR A 38 -6.77 25.93 12.68
C TYR A 38 -6.41 26.29 11.23
N GLN A 39 -5.51 27.23 11.03
CA GLN A 39 -5.05 27.55 9.68
C GLN A 39 -3.60 27.12 9.49
N TYR A 40 -3.43 26.08 8.67
CA TYR A 40 -2.11 25.67 8.18
C TYR A 40 -1.76 26.50 6.96
N LEU A 41 -0.63 27.19 7.01
CA LEU A 41 -0.06 27.82 5.83
C LEU A 41 0.97 26.85 5.21
N ASN A 42 0.64 26.29 4.05
CA ASN A 42 1.56 25.48 3.27
C ASN A 42 2.20 26.32 2.18
N LEU A 43 3.51 26.50 2.23
CA LEU A 43 4.25 27.10 1.13
C LEU A 43 4.59 26.04 0.09
N ASN A 44 4.35 26.35 -1.20
CA ASN A 44 4.83 25.51 -2.29
C ASN A 44 6.37 25.50 -2.34
N LYS A 45 6.97 24.67 -3.19
CA LYS A 45 8.43 24.47 -3.24
C LYS A 45 9.20 25.77 -3.54
N GLU A 46 8.68 26.64 -4.42
CA GLU A 46 9.33 27.90 -4.81
C GLU A 46 9.25 28.93 -3.69
N SER A 47 8.07 29.11 -3.08
CA SER A 47 7.86 29.97 -1.94
C SER A 47 8.67 29.50 -0.72
N SER A 48 8.80 28.19 -0.52
CA SER A 48 9.62 27.62 0.54
C SER A 48 11.12 27.90 0.32
N LYS A 49 11.60 27.84 -0.93
CA LYS A 49 12.99 28.22 -1.26
C LYS A 49 13.23 29.70 -1.02
N LEU A 50 12.29 30.57 -1.41
CA LEU A 50 12.37 32.00 -1.15
C LEU A 50 12.40 32.27 0.36
N PHE A 51 11.57 31.58 1.15
CA PHE A 51 11.57 31.66 2.61
C PHE A 51 12.95 31.29 3.21
N ALA A 52 13.60 30.29 2.67
CA ALA A 52 14.91 29.77 3.12
C ALA A 52 16.10 30.52 2.51
N SER A 53 15.92 31.50 1.61
CA SER A 53 16.99 32.26 1.00
C SER A 53 17.61 33.26 1.98
N ASP A 54 18.93 33.38 1.98
CA ASP A 54 19.71 34.32 2.85
C ASP A 54 19.83 35.73 2.24
N ASP A 55 19.20 35.97 1.08
CA ASP A 55 19.19 37.29 0.46
C ASP A 55 18.10 38.22 1.05
N LYS A 56 18.18 39.53 0.69
CA LYS A 56 17.21 40.51 1.16
C LYS A 56 15.77 40.22 0.80
N ASN A 57 15.54 39.53 -0.31
CA ASN A 57 14.18 39.13 -0.75
C ASN A 57 13.65 38.02 0.15
N GLY A 58 14.49 37.03 0.48
CA GLY A 58 14.13 35.94 1.39
C GLY A 58 13.89 36.46 2.82
N GLU A 59 14.70 37.39 3.31
CA GLU A 59 14.52 38.03 4.62
C GLU A 59 13.18 38.81 4.68
N SER A 60 12.90 39.62 3.69
CA SER A 60 11.64 40.37 3.59
C SER A 60 10.44 39.47 3.54
N PHE A 61 10.49 38.37 2.75
CA PHE A 61 9.43 37.38 2.65
C PHE A 61 9.22 36.62 3.97
N ARG A 62 10.31 36.20 4.66
CA ARG A 62 10.23 35.57 5.98
C ARG A 62 9.54 36.49 6.99
N ASN A 63 9.97 37.74 7.09
CA ASN A 63 9.41 38.70 8.04
C ASN A 63 7.91 38.92 7.81
N GLU A 64 7.46 38.97 6.55
CA GLU A 64 6.06 39.08 6.20
C GLU A 64 5.26 37.83 6.61
N ILE A 65 5.77 36.63 6.32
CA ILE A 65 5.15 35.36 6.72
C ILE A 65 5.13 35.21 8.23
N LEU A 66 6.27 35.44 8.91
CA LEU A 66 6.39 35.28 10.38
C LEU A 66 5.52 36.27 11.13
N SER A 67 5.34 37.51 10.65
CA SER A 67 4.41 38.49 11.26
C SER A 67 2.94 38.01 11.28
N GLN A 68 2.59 37.08 10.41
CA GLN A 68 1.26 36.46 10.37
C GLN A 68 1.12 35.25 11.28
N ILE A 69 2.25 34.63 11.71
CA ILE A 69 2.28 33.47 12.62
C ILE A 69 2.23 33.90 14.10
N GLU A 70 2.60 35.15 14.42
CA GLU A 70 2.50 35.71 15.78
C GLU A 70 1.08 35.73 16.34
N TYR A 71 0.06 35.49 15.51
CA TYR A 71 -1.30 35.17 15.99
C TYR A 71 -1.34 33.74 16.55
N PRO A 72 -1.83 33.54 17.80
CA PRO A 72 -1.60 32.33 18.60
C PRO A 72 -2.10 31.00 18.06
N ASN A 73 -2.55 30.92 16.79
CA ASN A 73 -3.17 29.73 16.24
C ASN A 73 -2.75 29.39 14.79
N ARG A 74 -1.73 30.02 14.22
CA ARG A 74 -1.28 29.70 12.84
C ARG A 74 -0.06 28.77 12.84
N GLN A 75 -0.14 27.69 12.07
CA GLN A 75 0.92 26.70 11.96
C GLN A 75 1.50 26.74 10.54
N LEU A 76 2.80 27.02 10.43
CA LEU A 76 3.50 27.07 9.16
C LEU A 76 4.09 25.71 8.79
N SER A 77 3.84 25.26 7.56
CA SER A 77 4.45 24.10 6.96
C SER A 77 5.31 24.50 5.76
N LEU A 78 6.58 24.06 5.74
CA LEU A 78 7.51 24.32 4.65
C LEU A 78 7.98 23.03 3.97
N HIS A 79 8.10 23.10 2.65
CA HIS A 79 8.57 21.99 1.84
C HIS A 79 9.85 22.36 1.08
N LEU A 80 11.00 22.04 1.65
CA LEU A 80 12.36 22.40 1.16
C LEU A 80 13.16 21.18 0.68
N SER A 81 12.48 20.08 0.30
CA SER A 81 13.18 18.87 -0.12
C SER A 81 14.15 19.11 -1.29
N LYS A 82 15.30 18.41 -1.26
CA LYS A 82 16.33 18.46 -2.32
C LYS A 82 16.96 19.84 -2.53
N CYS A 83 17.00 20.67 -1.49
CA CYS A 83 17.69 21.97 -1.54
C CYS A 83 19.19 21.78 -1.20
N LYS A 84 20.02 21.48 -2.21
CA LYS A 84 21.44 21.15 -2.04
C LYS A 84 22.30 22.29 -1.44
N GLY A 85 21.91 23.54 -1.65
CA GLY A 85 22.63 24.71 -1.12
C GLY A 85 22.22 25.13 0.29
N LEU A 86 21.19 24.48 0.88
CA LEU A 86 20.71 24.81 2.21
C LEU A 86 21.62 24.14 3.26
N THR A 87 22.38 24.94 3.99
CA THR A 87 23.29 24.49 5.06
C THR A 87 22.87 24.99 6.43
N ASN A 88 22.39 26.23 6.52
CA ASN A 88 21.90 26.84 7.74
C ASN A 88 20.38 26.74 7.84
N VAL A 89 19.87 26.16 8.89
CA VAL A 89 18.41 25.95 9.15
C VAL A 89 17.93 26.65 10.42
N SER A 90 18.77 27.49 11.05
CA SER A 90 18.47 28.16 12.33
C SER A 90 17.24 29.08 12.26
N MET A 91 16.96 29.68 11.08
CA MET A 91 15.80 30.52 10.84
C MET A 91 14.48 29.71 10.83
N LEU A 92 14.54 28.38 10.75
CA LEU A 92 13.37 27.51 10.62
C LEU A 92 12.85 26.96 11.96
N LYS A 93 13.41 27.41 13.09
CA LYS A 93 13.15 26.87 14.45
C LYS A 93 11.69 26.92 14.92
N ASN A 94 10.88 27.83 14.38
CA ASN A 94 9.47 28.03 14.80
C ASN A 94 8.46 27.48 13.80
N ILE A 95 8.90 26.58 12.90
CA ILE A 95 8.03 25.93 11.91
C ILE A 95 7.30 24.76 12.57
N HIS A 96 6.03 24.56 12.25
CA HIS A 96 5.24 23.46 12.78
C HIS A 96 5.55 22.14 12.06
N SER A 97 5.60 22.17 10.73
CA SER A 97 5.92 21.02 9.90
C SER A 97 7.00 21.41 8.88
N LEU A 98 8.08 20.66 8.82
CA LEU A 98 9.23 20.99 7.99
C LEU A 98 9.75 19.76 7.26
N ASN A 99 9.77 19.85 5.92
CA ASN A 99 10.38 18.83 5.08
C ASN A 99 11.69 19.33 4.49
N LEU A 100 12.82 18.77 4.96
CA LEU A 100 14.17 19.02 4.50
C LEU A 100 14.79 17.77 3.85
N SER A 101 13.97 16.82 3.42
CA SER A 101 14.50 15.56 2.88
C SER A 101 15.44 15.76 1.70
N TRP A 102 16.54 15.00 1.72
CA TRP A 102 17.60 15.05 0.69
C TRP A 102 18.29 16.41 0.57
N CYS A 103 18.38 17.16 1.66
CA CYS A 103 19.18 18.38 1.75
C CYS A 103 20.60 18.01 2.21
N GLU A 104 21.46 17.65 1.26
CA GLU A 104 22.82 17.12 1.48
C GLU A 104 23.80 18.11 2.19
N GLY A 105 23.40 19.39 2.28
CA GLY A 105 24.22 20.43 2.91
C GLY A 105 24.05 20.56 4.42
N ILE A 106 22.98 19.98 4.99
CA ILE A 106 22.64 20.18 6.41
C ILE A 106 23.49 19.27 7.29
N THR A 107 24.12 19.85 8.30
CA THR A 107 24.91 19.15 9.31
C THR A 107 24.41 19.41 10.72
N ASP A 108 23.92 20.63 11.00
CA ASP A 108 23.42 21.06 12.30
C ASP A 108 21.90 21.22 12.28
N VAL A 109 21.23 20.47 13.13
CA VAL A 109 19.77 20.46 13.32
C VAL A 109 19.35 20.82 14.76
N SER A 110 20.28 21.32 15.56
CA SER A 110 20.08 21.60 16.98
C SER A 110 18.92 22.55 17.27
N MET A 111 18.64 23.49 16.36
CA MET A 111 17.54 24.47 16.49
C MET A 111 16.16 23.91 16.12
N LEU A 112 16.06 22.67 15.59
CA LEU A 112 14.82 22.09 15.06
C LEU A 112 14.05 21.24 16.09
N GLY A 113 14.52 21.13 17.33
CA GLY A 113 13.96 20.23 18.36
C GLY A 113 12.51 20.52 18.80
N ASN A 114 11.98 21.71 18.52
CA ASN A 114 10.61 22.08 18.86
C ASN A 114 9.61 21.92 17.70
N ILE A 115 10.06 21.42 16.55
CA ILE A 115 9.21 21.18 15.38
C ILE A 115 8.33 19.95 15.64
N ARG A 116 7.03 20.05 15.36
CA ARG A 116 6.12 18.93 15.60
C ARG A 116 6.31 17.79 14.59
N THR A 117 6.46 18.12 13.30
CA THR A 117 6.69 17.15 12.23
C THR A 117 7.93 17.55 11.44
N LEU A 118 8.97 16.73 11.50
CA LEU A 118 10.27 17.02 10.88
C LEU A 118 10.70 15.84 9.99
N ASN A 119 10.93 16.14 8.71
CA ASN A 119 11.46 15.17 7.76
C ASN A 119 12.87 15.59 7.32
N LEU A 120 13.86 14.80 7.73
CA LEU A 120 15.29 14.93 7.41
C LEU A 120 15.80 13.72 6.60
N ALA A 121 14.90 12.94 6.00
CA ALA A 121 15.29 11.75 5.25
C ALA A 121 16.38 12.04 4.21
N GLY A 122 17.43 11.23 4.17
CA GLY A 122 18.53 11.38 3.22
C GLY A 122 19.47 12.57 3.48
N CYS A 123 19.41 13.20 4.66
CA CYS A 123 20.40 14.19 5.09
C CYS A 123 21.58 13.45 5.72
N ASP A 124 22.42 12.85 4.90
CA ASP A 124 23.46 11.87 5.27
C ASP A 124 24.62 12.45 6.09
N LYS A 125 24.78 13.78 6.12
CA LYS A 125 25.79 14.46 6.92
C LYS A 125 25.37 14.78 8.36
N ILE A 126 24.11 14.54 8.72
CA ILE A 126 23.65 14.68 10.10
C ILE A 126 24.23 13.52 10.91
N THR A 127 24.92 13.85 11.99
CA THR A 127 25.47 12.88 12.95
C THR A 127 24.93 13.08 14.36
N ASP A 128 24.57 14.31 14.73
CA ASP A 128 24.04 14.67 16.05
C ASP A 128 22.53 14.97 15.95
N VAL A 129 21.73 14.21 16.70
CA VAL A 129 20.27 14.35 16.83
C VAL A 129 19.84 14.60 18.28
N SER A 130 20.81 14.95 19.16
CA SER A 130 20.59 15.08 20.60
C SER A 130 19.49 16.07 20.97
N MET A 131 19.19 17.06 20.13
CA MET A 131 18.17 18.08 20.38
C MET A 131 16.79 17.70 19.80
N LEU A 132 16.65 16.57 19.09
CA LEU A 132 15.42 16.20 18.39
C LEU A 132 14.44 15.34 19.23
N GLY A 133 14.74 15.05 20.49
CA GLY A 133 13.95 14.16 21.34
C GLY A 133 12.51 14.62 21.63
N ASN A 134 12.16 15.89 21.41
CA ASN A 134 10.81 16.44 21.61
C ASN A 134 10.00 16.56 20.30
N VAL A 135 10.56 16.16 19.15
CA VAL A 135 9.85 16.14 17.87
C VAL A 135 8.72 15.09 17.93
N GLY A 136 7.51 15.45 17.53
CA GLY A 136 6.38 14.50 17.58
C GLY A 136 6.47 13.43 16.52
N THR A 137 6.73 13.82 15.27
CA THR A 137 6.94 12.92 14.13
C THR A 137 8.26 13.25 13.46
N LEU A 138 9.20 12.31 13.47
CA LEU A 138 10.57 12.49 12.98
C LEU A 138 10.94 11.43 11.96
N ASN A 139 11.34 11.87 10.77
CA ASN A 139 11.89 10.99 9.74
C ASN A 139 13.37 11.30 9.51
N LEU A 140 14.23 10.34 9.86
CA LEU A 140 15.67 10.34 9.69
C LEU A 140 16.13 9.19 8.75
N SER A 141 15.22 8.63 7.96
CA SER A 141 15.57 7.52 7.07
C SER A 141 16.73 7.90 6.13
N TYR A 142 17.60 6.95 5.85
CA TYR A 142 18.80 7.14 5.03
C TYR A 142 19.83 8.15 5.58
N CYS A 143 19.75 8.55 6.86
CA CYS A 143 20.78 9.35 7.50
C CYS A 143 21.92 8.45 7.99
N TYR A 144 22.89 8.18 7.12
CA TYR A 144 23.94 7.18 7.37
C TYR A 144 24.94 7.57 8.47
N GLY A 145 25.04 8.87 8.79
CA GLY A 145 25.95 9.40 9.82
C GLY A 145 25.47 9.19 11.25
N ILE A 146 24.17 8.87 11.46
CA ILE A 146 23.59 8.73 12.79
C ILE A 146 23.98 7.37 13.39
N THR A 147 24.51 7.40 14.62
CA THR A 147 24.87 6.21 15.40
C THR A 147 24.18 6.16 16.75
N ASP A 148 24.00 7.31 17.41
CA ASP A 148 23.32 7.43 18.70
C ASP A 148 21.91 8.01 18.52
N VAL A 149 20.91 7.24 18.96
CA VAL A 149 19.48 7.57 18.91
C VAL A 149 18.84 7.54 20.30
N SER A 150 19.64 7.47 21.36
CA SER A 150 19.20 7.27 22.74
C SER A 150 18.20 8.35 23.21
N ILE A 151 18.36 9.58 22.76
CA ILE A 151 17.47 10.71 23.12
C ILE A 151 16.08 10.64 22.44
N LEU A 152 15.93 9.85 21.38
CA LEU A 152 14.72 9.82 20.55
C LEU A 152 13.59 8.97 21.13
N GLY A 153 13.76 8.40 22.32
CA GLY A 153 12.77 7.51 22.95
C GLY A 153 11.41 8.14 23.27
N ASN A 154 11.29 9.47 23.28
CA ASN A 154 10.04 10.19 23.48
C ASN A 154 9.36 10.63 22.18
N VAL A 155 9.96 10.41 21.03
CA VAL A 155 9.37 10.70 19.73
C VAL A 155 8.18 9.76 19.52
N HIS A 156 7.02 10.29 19.16
CA HIS A 156 5.82 9.46 18.98
C HIS A 156 5.89 8.58 17.72
N THR A 157 6.29 9.16 16.59
CA THR A 157 6.48 8.44 15.32
C THR A 157 7.89 8.69 14.82
N LEU A 158 8.70 7.64 14.75
CA LEU A 158 10.12 7.71 14.42
C LEU A 158 10.45 6.75 13.26
N ASN A 159 10.99 7.33 12.18
CA ASN A 159 11.52 6.54 11.07
C ASN A 159 13.06 6.69 11.01
N LEU A 160 13.75 5.58 11.22
CA LEU A 160 15.20 5.40 11.15
C LEU A 160 15.60 4.39 10.06
N SER A 161 14.69 4.10 9.11
CA SER A 161 14.93 3.08 8.10
C SER A 161 16.22 3.39 7.31
N TRP A 162 16.99 2.34 7.05
CA TRP A 162 18.28 2.40 6.35
C TRP A 162 19.37 3.22 7.04
N CYS A 163 19.24 3.56 8.34
CA CYS A 163 20.30 4.16 9.13
C CYS A 163 21.36 3.10 9.49
N LYS A 164 22.34 2.91 8.63
CA LYS A 164 23.33 1.82 8.71
C LYS A 164 24.31 1.93 9.91
N GLY A 165 24.35 3.10 10.57
CA GLY A 165 25.24 3.36 11.71
C GLY A 165 24.69 2.85 13.04
N ILE A 166 23.37 2.69 13.17
CA ILE A 166 22.69 2.36 14.43
C ILE A 166 22.97 0.90 14.84
N THR A 167 23.40 0.73 16.08
CA THR A 167 23.65 -0.59 16.71
C THR A 167 22.79 -0.81 17.95
N CYS A 168 22.45 0.27 18.69
CA CYS A 168 21.70 0.21 19.93
C CYS A 168 20.36 0.96 19.80
N VAL A 169 19.26 0.31 20.17
CA VAL A 169 17.89 0.86 20.15
C VAL A 169 17.18 0.72 21.50
N SER A 170 17.91 0.40 22.55
CA SER A 170 17.35 0.09 23.88
C SER A 170 16.51 1.21 24.49
N MET A 171 16.77 2.47 24.14
CA MET A 171 16.02 3.63 24.64
C MET A 171 14.76 3.95 23.83
N LEU A 172 14.47 3.23 22.74
CA LEU A 172 13.34 3.50 21.84
C LEU A 172 12.04 2.76 22.21
N GLY A 173 12.01 2.03 23.32
CA GLY A 173 10.87 1.20 23.72
C GLY A 173 9.56 1.96 24.01
N ASN A 174 9.60 3.30 24.19
CA ASN A 174 8.40 4.12 24.39
C ASN A 174 7.90 4.79 23.09
N VAL A 175 8.60 4.65 21.97
CA VAL A 175 8.15 5.14 20.67
C VAL A 175 6.87 4.38 20.28
N TYR A 176 5.84 5.09 19.84
CA TYR A 176 4.57 4.46 19.47
C TYR A 176 4.65 3.77 18.10
N THR A 177 5.20 4.45 17.10
CA THR A 177 5.46 3.89 15.76
C THR A 177 6.95 4.02 15.45
N LEU A 178 7.63 2.90 15.29
CA LEU A 178 9.06 2.81 15.05
C LEU A 178 9.38 2.03 13.76
N ASP A 179 10.06 2.69 12.83
CA ASP A 179 10.53 2.08 11.59
C ASP A 179 12.06 1.99 11.58
N LEU A 180 12.57 0.75 11.59
CA LEU A 180 13.99 0.39 11.59
C LEU A 180 14.37 -0.47 10.36
N VAL A 181 13.58 -0.41 9.28
CA VAL A 181 13.83 -1.20 8.06
C VAL A 181 15.28 -1.08 7.62
N GLY A 182 15.94 -2.21 7.41
CA GLY A 182 17.29 -2.25 6.86
C GLY A 182 18.39 -1.71 7.79
N CYS A 183 18.14 -1.53 9.09
CA CYS A 183 19.16 -1.22 10.10
C CYS A 183 19.95 -2.49 10.44
N LYS A 184 20.86 -2.89 9.53
CA LYS A 184 21.51 -4.20 9.50
C LYS A 184 22.45 -4.52 10.66
N LYS A 185 22.79 -3.54 11.50
CA LYS A 185 23.71 -3.73 12.64
C LYS A 185 22.99 -3.95 13.97
N ILE A 186 21.66 -3.83 14.00
CA ILE A 186 20.84 -4.09 15.18
C ILE A 186 20.83 -5.60 15.41
N THR A 187 21.15 -6.00 16.63
CA THR A 187 21.10 -7.40 17.10
C THR A 187 20.14 -7.59 18.27
N ASP A 188 20.06 -6.59 19.17
CA ASP A 188 19.23 -6.63 20.37
C ASP A 188 18.02 -5.69 20.21
N VAL A 189 16.82 -6.28 20.32
CA VAL A 189 15.51 -5.61 20.24
C VAL A 189 14.66 -5.86 21.50
N SER A 190 15.27 -6.41 22.54
CA SER A 190 14.58 -6.83 23.78
C SER A 190 13.78 -5.72 24.45
N MET A 191 14.20 -4.46 24.34
CA MET A 191 13.54 -3.29 24.94
C MET A 191 12.41 -2.72 24.08
N LEU A 192 12.14 -3.25 22.87
CA LEU A 192 11.12 -2.74 21.95
C LEU A 192 9.73 -3.36 22.12
N GLY A 193 9.52 -4.24 23.09
CA GLY A 193 8.27 -4.97 23.29
C GLY A 193 7.02 -4.11 23.61
N ASN A 194 7.19 -2.83 23.97
CA ASN A 194 6.09 -1.90 24.24
C ASN A 194 5.78 -0.99 23.04
N VAL A 195 6.53 -1.05 21.95
CA VAL A 195 6.25 -0.31 20.70
C VAL A 195 4.95 -0.84 20.11
N TYR A 196 4.02 0.04 19.75
CA TYR A 196 2.74 -0.39 19.18
C TYR A 196 2.86 -0.88 17.74
N THR A 197 3.54 -0.11 16.89
CA THR A 197 3.85 -0.49 15.50
C THR A 197 5.37 -0.52 15.31
N LEU A 198 5.93 -1.69 15.05
CA LEU A 198 7.36 -1.91 14.91
C LEU A 198 7.69 -2.57 13.57
N ASN A 199 8.52 -1.91 12.78
CA ASN A 199 9.03 -2.46 11.54
C ASN A 199 10.54 -2.70 11.64
N LEU A 200 10.94 -3.96 11.61
CA LEU A 200 12.31 -4.46 11.66
C LEU A 200 12.70 -5.19 10.36
N SER A 201 11.92 -5.01 9.29
CA SER A 201 12.15 -5.77 8.06
C SER A 201 13.59 -5.57 7.55
N SER A 202 14.18 -6.64 7.03
CA SER A 202 15.56 -6.67 6.53
C SER A 202 16.66 -6.40 7.60
N CYS A 203 16.35 -6.51 8.89
CA CYS A 203 17.32 -6.49 9.98
C CYS A 203 17.89 -7.90 10.20
N LYS A 204 18.78 -8.32 9.30
CA LYS A 204 19.23 -9.72 9.17
C LYS A 204 20.03 -10.28 10.35
N GLN A 205 20.51 -9.44 11.27
CA GLN A 205 21.28 -9.89 12.44
C GLN A 205 20.43 -10.11 13.68
N ILE A 206 19.13 -9.83 13.62
CA ILE A 206 18.21 -10.14 14.71
C ILE A 206 17.94 -11.66 14.69
N THR A 207 18.16 -12.29 15.85
CA THR A 207 17.90 -13.71 16.05
C THR A 207 16.88 -13.96 17.16
N ASP A 208 16.86 -13.11 18.19
CA ASP A 208 15.95 -13.21 19.34
C ASP A 208 14.86 -12.14 19.25
N VAL A 209 13.60 -12.57 19.18
CA VAL A 209 12.39 -11.75 19.14
C VAL A 209 11.42 -12.07 20.28
N SER A 210 11.88 -12.82 21.27
CA SER A 210 11.06 -13.34 22.37
C SER A 210 10.35 -12.23 23.16
N MET A 211 10.94 -11.04 23.28
CA MET A 211 10.36 -9.90 24.00
C MET A 211 9.37 -9.08 23.18
N LEU A 212 9.15 -9.40 21.89
CA LEU A 212 8.27 -8.62 20.99
C LEU A 212 6.80 -9.08 20.98
N GLY A 213 6.42 -10.06 21.81
CA GLY A 213 5.08 -10.64 21.83
C GLY A 213 3.94 -9.68 22.19
N ASN A 214 4.23 -8.50 22.77
CA ASN A 214 3.24 -7.47 23.07
C ASN A 214 3.11 -6.37 22.01
N VAL A 215 3.97 -6.37 20.99
CA VAL A 215 3.88 -5.45 19.84
C VAL A 215 2.56 -5.73 19.10
N HIS A 216 1.80 -4.69 18.77
CA HIS A 216 0.51 -4.89 18.11
C HIS A 216 0.65 -5.15 16.61
N ILE A 217 1.46 -4.36 15.91
CA ILE A 217 1.78 -4.53 14.48
C ILE A 217 3.29 -4.73 14.36
N LEU A 218 3.73 -5.91 13.93
CA LEU A 218 5.13 -6.30 13.85
C LEU A 218 5.50 -6.80 12.44
N ASP A 219 6.46 -6.11 11.81
CA ASP A 219 7.05 -6.56 10.56
C ASP A 219 8.50 -7.03 10.79
N LEU A 220 8.73 -8.33 10.59
CA LEU A 220 10.02 -9.01 10.66
C LEU A 220 10.41 -9.60 9.30
N SER A 221 9.77 -9.18 8.22
CA SER A 221 10.04 -9.74 6.89
C SER A 221 11.52 -9.59 6.50
N TRP A 222 12.07 -10.61 5.84
CA TRP A 222 13.49 -10.67 5.46
C TRP A 222 14.48 -10.69 6.64
N CYS A 223 14.02 -11.03 7.86
CA CYS A 223 14.90 -11.28 9.00
C CYS A 223 15.34 -12.75 8.98
N GLU A 224 16.36 -13.05 8.19
CA GLU A 224 16.81 -14.42 7.90
C GLU A 224 17.41 -15.15 9.14
N GLY A 225 17.78 -14.41 10.20
CA GLY A 225 18.37 -15.01 11.41
C GLY A 225 17.36 -15.54 12.43
N ILE A 226 16.04 -15.27 12.25
CA ILE A 226 15.01 -15.68 13.20
C ILE A 226 14.64 -17.15 12.98
N THR A 227 14.71 -17.94 14.04
CA THR A 227 14.32 -19.35 14.04
C THR A 227 13.15 -19.65 14.97
N ASP A 228 13.04 -18.94 16.10
CA ASP A 228 11.99 -19.12 17.11
C ASP A 228 11.04 -17.91 17.12
N VAL A 229 9.74 -18.16 16.90
CA VAL A 229 8.64 -17.19 16.90
C VAL A 229 7.55 -17.55 17.92
N SER A 230 7.84 -18.51 18.81
CA SER A 230 6.86 -19.06 19.77
C SER A 230 6.22 -18.00 20.67
N MET A 231 6.94 -16.92 21.01
CA MET A 231 6.46 -15.85 21.87
C MET A 231 5.62 -14.80 21.12
N LEU A 232 5.48 -14.89 19.79
CA LEU A 232 4.78 -13.89 18.97
C LEU A 232 3.28 -14.18 18.79
N GLY A 233 2.73 -15.21 19.42
CA GLY A 233 1.32 -15.62 19.27
C GLY A 233 0.27 -14.60 19.70
N ASN A 234 0.64 -13.54 20.46
CA ASN A 234 -0.25 -12.46 20.85
C ASN A 234 -0.15 -11.19 19.97
N VAL A 235 0.79 -11.15 19.03
CA VAL A 235 0.88 -10.06 18.04
C VAL A 235 -0.39 -10.07 17.19
N HIS A 236 -0.99 -8.89 16.99
CA HIS A 236 -2.23 -8.80 16.20
C HIS A 236 -1.95 -8.93 14.71
N ASP A 237 -1.05 -8.12 14.14
CA ASP A 237 -0.63 -8.18 12.75
C ASP A 237 0.85 -8.52 12.67
N LEU A 238 1.17 -9.72 12.18
CA LEU A 238 2.52 -10.27 12.11
C LEU A 238 2.93 -10.57 10.67
N ASN A 239 4.03 -9.97 10.23
CA ASN A 239 4.64 -10.24 8.94
C ASN A 239 6.01 -10.93 9.12
N LEU A 240 6.09 -12.19 8.68
CA LEU A 240 7.30 -13.03 8.69
C LEU A 240 7.72 -13.42 7.27
N CYS A 241 7.26 -12.72 6.24
CA CYS A 241 7.60 -13.08 4.85
C CYS A 241 9.11 -13.17 4.64
N CYS A 242 9.54 -14.21 3.93
CA CYS A 242 10.95 -14.44 3.61
C CYS A 242 11.87 -14.68 4.83
N CYS A 243 11.32 -15.13 5.97
CA CYS A 243 12.10 -15.66 7.10
C CYS A 243 12.31 -17.17 6.88
N SER A 244 13.38 -17.52 6.16
CA SER A 244 13.60 -18.89 5.67
C SER A 244 13.94 -19.92 6.73
N GLU A 245 14.46 -19.48 7.88
CA GLU A 245 14.93 -20.34 8.97
C GLU A 245 13.83 -20.72 9.98
N ILE A 246 12.62 -20.12 9.86
CA ILE A 246 11.47 -20.48 10.69
C ILE A 246 10.94 -21.85 10.24
N ILE A 247 10.82 -22.78 11.19
CA ILE A 247 10.28 -24.13 10.95
C ILE A 247 8.95 -24.35 11.68
N ASP A 248 8.82 -23.83 12.90
CA ASP A 248 7.63 -24.01 13.75
C ASP A 248 6.83 -22.72 13.89
N VAL A 249 5.55 -22.78 13.51
CA VAL A 249 4.56 -21.68 13.61
C VAL A 249 3.35 -22.08 14.46
N SER A 250 3.44 -23.19 15.19
CA SER A 250 2.32 -23.76 15.96
C SER A 250 1.72 -22.79 16.98
N MET A 251 2.52 -21.90 17.54
CA MET A 251 2.08 -20.90 18.52
C MET A 251 1.42 -19.67 17.89
N LEU A 252 1.42 -19.53 16.57
CA LEU A 252 0.90 -18.34 15.87
C LEU A 252 -0.60 -18.42 15.53
N GLY A 253 -1.29 -19.48 15.94
CA GLY A 253 -2.72 -19.69 15.60
C GLY A 253 -3.70 -18.63 16.12
N ASN A 254 -3.31 -17.77 17.08
CA ASN A 254 -4.14 -16.70 17.60
C ASN A 254 -3.84 -15.32 16.99
N VAL A 255 -2.83 -15.20 16.14
CA VAL A 255 -2.52 -13.98 15.37
C VAL A 255 -3.72 -13.65 14.47
N TYR A 256 -4.13 -12.38 14.42
CA TYR A 256 -5.29 -11.96 13.61
C TYR A 256 -4.93 -11.88 12.12
N THR A 257 -3.83 -11.22 11.78
CA THR A 257 -3.28 -11.18 10.41
C THR A 257 -1.87 -11.76 10.41
N LEU A 258 -1.65 -12.87 9.71
CA LEU A 258 -0.36 -13.55 9.62
C LEU A 258 0.10 -13.67 8.16
N LYS A 259 1.32 -13.20 7.88
CA LYS A 259 1.96 -13.31 6.57
C LYS A 259 3.22 -14.16 6.67
N LEU A 260 3.25 -15.28 5.92
CA LEU A 260 4.32 -16.29 5.90
C LEU A 260 4.88 -16.55 4.49
N SER A 261 4.62 -15.66 3.53
CA SER A 261 5.02 -15.90 2.14
C SER A 261 6.52 -16.17 2.02
N SER A 262 6.88 -17.21 1.27
CA SER A 262 8.28 -17.59 1.04
C SER A 262 9.07 -18.01 2.30
N CYS A 263 8.41 -18.46 3.37
CA CYS A 263 9.06 -19.10 4.54
C CYS A 263 9.24 -20.60 4.25
N ILE A 264 10.28 -20.95 3.52
CA ILE A 264 10.49 -22.29 2.95
C ILE A 264 10.76 -23.40 3.97
N GLY A 265 11.12 -23.04 5.20
CA GLY A 265 11.39 -23.98 6.30
C GLY A 265 10.12 -24.54 6.96
N ILE A 266 8.96 -23.89 6.80
CA ILE A 266 7.71 -24.30 7.45
C ILE A 266 7.15 -25.54 6.74
N ILE A 267 6.85 -26.58 7.52
CA ILE A 267 6.30 -27.85 7.01
C ILE A 267 4.86 -28.04 7.51
N ASP A 268 4.58 -27.64 8.75
CA ASP A 268 3.28 -27.83 9.41
C ASP A 268 2.58 -26.49 9.66
N ILE A 269 1.36 -26.35 9.12
CA ILE A 269 0.48 -25.20 9.28
C ILE A 269 -0.84 -25.57 9.97
N SER A 270 -0.94 -26.77 10.55
CA SER A 270 -2.19 -27.32 11.11
C SER A 270 -2.80 -26.44 12.21
N MET A 271 -2.00 -25.70 12.95
CA MET A 271 -2.44 -24.83 14.04
C MET A 271 -2.92 -23.45 13.55
N LEU A 272 -2.76 -23.12 12.27
CA LEU A 272 -3.10 -21.79 11.72
C LEU A 272 -4.58 -21.63 11.32
N GLY A 273 -5.41 -22.65 11.46
CA GLY A 273 -6.83 -22.61 11.07
C GLY A 273 -7.70 -21.61 11.85
N LYS A 274 -7.19 -20.98 12.92
CA LYS A 274 -7.88 -19.93 13.69
C LYS A 274 -7.45 -18.50 13.29
N VAL A 275 -6.37 -18.37 12.52
CA VAL A 275 -5.93 -17.07 11.99
C VAL A 275 -7.03 -16.50 11.10
N ARG A 276 -7.40 -15.23 11.30
CA ARG A 276 -8.48 -14.64 10.51
C ARG A 276 -8.04 -14.29 9.09
N ASN A 277 -6.88 -13.66 8.93
CA ASN A 277 -6.32 -13.29 7.64
C ASN A 277 -4.96 -13.95 7.48
N LEU A 278 -4.87 -14.97 6.65
CA LEU A 278 -3.67 -15.77 6.47
C LEU A 278 -3.14 -15.66 5.04
N LYS A 279 -1.86 -15.28 4.92
CA LYS A 279 -1.16 -15.27 3.64
C LYS A 279 0.02 -16.24 3.67
N ILE A 280 -0.09 -17.31 2.87
CA ILE A 280 0.94 -18.33 2.67
C ILE A 280 1.16 -18.46 1.17
N SER A 281 1.91 -17.58 0.56
CA SER A 281 2.14 -17.60 -0.88
C SER A 281 3.52 -18.13 -1.24
N CYS A 282 3.63 -18.72 -2.43
CA CYS A 282 4.89 -19.26 -2.98
C CYS A 282 5.49 -20.43 -2.16
N PHE A 283 4.66 -21.21 -1.49
CA PHE A 283 5.07 -22.42 -0.78
C PHE A 283 5.05 -23.64 -1.72
N ARG A 284 6.20 -24.07 -2.18
CA ARG A 284 6.31 -25.19 -3.12
C ARG A 284 6.12 -26.59 -2.47
N GLY A 285 6.19 -26.66 -1.15
CA GLY A 285 6.03 -27.91 -0.40
C GLY A 285 4.63 -28.14 0.16
N LEU A 286 3.76 -27.11 0.14
CA LEU A 286 2.43 -27.17 0.74
C LEU A 286 1.48 -28.02 -0.11
N THR A 287 0.96 -29.11 0.47
CA THR A 287 0.00 -30.02 -0.18
C THR A 287 -1.32 -30.11 0.57
N ASP A 288 -1.29 -30.06 1.91
CA ASP A 288 -2.47 -30.19 2.77
C ASP A 288 -2.88 -28.80 3.33
N VAL A 289 -4.08 -28.38 3.04
CA VAL A 289 -4.71 -27.12 3.48
C VAL A 289 -6.04 -27.35 4.19
N SER A 290 -6.33 -28.62 4.52
CA SER A 290 -7.63 -29.04 5.08
C SER A 290 -7.98 -28.32 6.40
N MET A 291 -6.98 -27.97 7.22
CA MET A 291 -7.18 -27.27 8.49
C MET A 291 -7.50 -25.77 8.34
N LEU A 292 -7.38 -25.20 7.14
CA LEU A 292 -7.56 -23.76 6.89
C LEU A 292 -9.00 -23.35 6.55
N GLY A 293 -9.95 -24.27 6.56
CA GLY A 293 -11.35 -24.01 6.17
C GLY A 293 -12.11 -22.96 7.01
N ASN A 294 -11.60 -22.61 8.21
CA ASN A 294 -12.20 -21.59 9.07
C ASN A 294 -11.50 -20.21 8.96
N VAL A 295 -10.45 -20.09 8.16
CA VAL A 295 -9.79 -18.81 7.86
C VAL A 295 -10.76 -17.93 7.07
N HIS A 296 -10.88 -16.66 7.42
CA HIS A 296 -11.80 -15.75 6.73
C HIS A 296 -11.23 -15.26 5.40
N THR A 297 -9.97 -14.82 5.40
CA THR A 297 -9.25 -14.40 4.18
C THR A 297 -7.99 -15.24 4.05
N LEU A 298 -7.91 -16.03 2.98
CA LEU A 298 -6.82 -16.98 2.74
C LEU A 298 -6.15 -16.71 1.39
N ASP A 299 -4.85 -16.39 1.41
CA ASP A 299 -4.03 -16.20 0.21
C ASP A 299 -3.01 -17.35 0.10
N LEU A 300 -3.23 -18.21 -0.89
CA LEU A 300 -2.38 -19.36 -1.26
C LEU A 300 -1.76 -19.17 -2.65
N TYR A 301 -1.55 -17.94 -3.09
CA TYR A 301 -0.98 -17.62 -4.40
C TYR A 301 0.28 -18.44 -4.70
N SER A 302 0.33 -19.08 -5.87
CA SER A 302 1.45 -19.89 -6.34
C SER A 302 1.85 -21.06 -5.42
N CYS A 303 0.93 -21.63 -4.66
CA CYS A 303 1.13 -22.89 -3.94
C CYS A 303 0.84 -24.07 -4.88
N ILE A 304 1.78 -24.33 -5.78
CA ILE A 304 1.60 -25.18 -6.99
C ILE A 304 1.27 -26.65 -6.73
N ARG A 305 1.48 -27.16 -5.50
CA ARG A 305 1.26 -28.57 -5.17
C ARG A 305 -0.07 -28.86 -4.46
N ILE A 306 -0.89 -27.82 -4.21
CA ILE A 306 -2.22 -27.99 -3.65
C ILE A 306 -3.10 -28.65 -4.71
N LYS A 307 -3.75 -29.79 -4.35
CA LYS A 307 -4.70 -30.50 -5.19
C LYS A 307 -6.11 -30.48 -4.62
N ASP A 308 -6.22 -30.72 -3.32
CA ASP A 308 -7.49 -30.81 -2.61
C ASP A 308 -7.79 -29.50 -1.89
N VAL A 309 -8.88 -28.86 -2.27
CA VAL A 309 -9.40 -27.60 -1.70
C VAL A 309 -10.81 -27.78 -1.13
N SER A 310 -11.26 -29.02 -0.99
CA SER A 310 -12.64 -29.35 -0.59
C SER A 310 -13.03 -28.77 0.78
N MET A 311 -12.09 -28.64 1.70
CA MET A 311 -12.33 -28.08 3.03
C MET A 311 -12.33 -26.53 3.07
N LEU A 312 -12.03 -25.84 1.96
CA LEU A 312 -11.93 -24.38 1.91
C LEU A 312 -13.26 -23.67 1.55
N GLY A 313 -14.36 -24.41 1.40
CA GLY A 313 -15.66 -23.86 0.98
C GLY A 313 -16.29 -22.82 1.90
N ASN A 314 -15.85 -22.71 3.16
CA ASN A 314 -16.32 -21.70 4.11
C ASN A 314 -15.43 -20.44 4.19
N VAL A 315 -14.31 -20.42 3.46
CA VAL A 315 -13.44 -19.24 3.38
C VAL A 315 -14.18 -18.12 2.64
N TYR A 316 -14.26 -16.93 3.21
CA TYR A 316 -14.98 -15.82 2.58
C TYR A 316 -14.24 -15.24 1.38
N SER A 317 -12.92 -15.04 1.51
CA SER A 317 -12.06 -14.57 0.41
C SER A 317 -10.88 -15.52 0.23
N LEU A 318 -10.80 -16.18 -0.92
CA LEU A 318 -9.84 -17.24 -1.21
C LEU A 318 -9.05 -16.91 -2.49
N ASN A 319 -7.73 -16.83 -2.37
CA ASN A 319 -6.83 -16.68 -3.51
C ASN A 319 -6.03 -17.98 -3.72
N LEU A 320 -6.31 -18.65 -4.81
CA LEU A 320 -5.63 -19.88 -5.30
C LEU A 320 -4.94 -19.63 -6.64
N ASN A 321 -4.71 -18.37 -7.01
CA ASN A 321 -4.09 -18.02 -8.29
C ASN A 321 -2.75 -18.75 -8.45
N GLY A 322 -2.58 -19.45 -9.56
CA GLY A 322 -1.37 -20.21 -9.88
C GLY A 322 -1.21 -21.54 -9.14
N CYS A 323 -2.26 -22.03 -8.43
CA CYS A 323 -2.29 -23.38 -7.88
C CYS A 323 -2.62 -24.39 -8.99
N SER A 324 -1.62 -24.70 -9.81
CA SER A 324 -1.79 -25.36 -11.11
C SER A 324 -2.20 -26.83 -11.06
N GLU A 325 -2.14 -27.50 -9.89
CA GLU A 325 -2.54 -28.91 -9.75
C GLU A 325 -4.01 -29.10 -9.28
N ILE A 326 -4.77 -28.02 -9.05
CA ILE A 326 -6.19 -28.07 -8.69
C ILE A 326 -7.02 -28.48 -9.92
N THR A 327 -7.88 -29.48 -9.74
CA THR A 327 -8.80 -29.96 -10.77
C THR A 327 -10.28 -29.85 -10.37
N ASP A 328 -10.58 -30.04 -9.08
CA ASP A 328 -11.96 -30.00 -8.54
C ASP A 328 -12.14 -28.79 -7.61
N VAL A 329 -13.14 -27.97 -7.92
CA VAL A 329 -13.53 -26.75 -7.18
C VAL A 329 -15.01 -26.80 -6.77
N SER A 330 -15.65 -27.94 -6.86
CA SER A 330 -17.10 -28.13 -6.60
C SER A 330 -17.51 -27.71 -5.19
N MET A 331 -16.63 -27.86 -4.19
CA MET A 331 -16.91 -27.51 -2.80
C MET A 331 -16.69 -26.01 -2.48
N LEU A 332 -16.29 -25.18 -3.46
CA LEU A 332 -16.05 -23.74 -3.27
C LEU A 332 -17.29 -22.86 -3.56
N GLU A 333 -18.48 -23.45 -3.65
CA GLU A 333 -19.75 -22.78 -4.02
C GLU A 333 -20.16 -21.58 -3.12
N ASN A 334 -19.69 -21.56 -1.86
CA ASN A 334 -20.01 -20.52 -0.89
C ASN A 334 -18.91 -19.46 -0.73
N VAL A 335 -17.79 -19.56 -1.46
CA VAL A 335 -16.73 -18.57 -1.42
C VAL A 335 -17.17 -17.28 -2.10
N HIS A 336 -17.17 -16.17 -1.36
CA HIS A 336 -17.68 -14.88 -1.87
C HIS A 336 -16.72 -14.21 -2.87
N THR A 337 -15.42 -14.22 -2.57
CA THR A 337 -14.38 -13.72 -3.47
C THR A 337 -13.39 -14.84 -3.76
N LEU A 338 -13.32 -15.27 -5.01
CA LEU A 338 -12.50 -16.41 -5.41
C LEU A 338 -11.58 -16.07 -6.59
N ASP A 339 -10.28 -16.27 -6.41
CA ASP A 339 -9.29 -16.16 -7.49
C ASP A 339 -8.66 -17.52 -7.76
N LEU A 340 -9.01 -18.10 -8.92
CA LEU A 340 -8.48 -19.35 -9.47
C LEU A 340 -7.68 -19.11 -10.75
N SER A 341 -7.25 -17.86 -10.99
CA SER A 341 -6.51 -17.53 -12.20
C SER A 341 -5.29 -18.44 -12.38
N TRP A 342 -5.00 -18.85 -13.60
CA TRP A 342 -3.88 -19.72 -13.94
C TRP A 342 -3.94 -21.14 -13.34
N CYS A 343 -5.13 -21.60 -12.92
CA CYS A 343 -5.40 -23.00 -12.58
C CYS A 343 -5.87 -23.76 -13.83
N GLY A 344 -4.95 -24.06 -14.72
CA GLY A 344 -5.26 -24.53 -16.10
C GLY A 344 -5.90 -25.92 -16.20
N LEU A 345 -5.88 -26.72 -15.11
CA LEU A 345 -6.50 -28.05 -15.08
C LEU A 345 -7.97 -28.02 -14.68
N ILE A 346 -8.53 -26.89 -14.25
CA ILE A 346 -9.95 -26.76 -13.94
C ILE A 346 -10.75 -26.77 -15.24
N THR A 347 -11.74 -27.65 -15.30
CA THR A 347 -12.65 -27.78 -16.45
C THR A 347 -14.10 -27.48 -16.10
N ASN A 348 -14.53 -27.81 -14.86
CA ASN A 348 -15.89 -27.61 -14.40
C ASN A 348 -15.97 -26.50 -13.34
N VAL A 349 -16.72 -25.43 -13.64
CA VAL A 349 -16.94 -24.26 -12.80
C VAL A 349 -18.42 -24.03 -12.47
N SER A 350 -19.27 -25.01 -12.77
CA SER A 350 -20.74 -24.87 -12.65
C SER A 350 -21.24 -24.52 -11.25
N MET A 351 -20.50 -24.89 -10.20
CA MET A 351 -20.86 -24.61 -8.79
C MET A 351 -20.42 -23.21 -8.33
N LEU A 352 -19.65 -22.46 -9.13
CA LEU A 352 -19.08 -21.18 -8.71
C LEU A 352 -19.96 -19.94 -9.00
N GLY A 353 -21.18 -20.15 -9.52
CA GLY A 353 -22.08 -19.07 -9.93
C GLY A 353 -22.61 -18.17 -8.80
N ASN A 354 -22.40 -18.54 -7.52
CA ASN A 354 -22.81 -17.74 -6.36
C ASN A 354 -21.70 -16.78 -5.86
N ALA A 355 -20.49 -16.85 -6.41
CA ALA A 355 -19.43 -15.94 -6.03
C ALA A 355 -19.76 -14.51 -6.50
N SER A 356 -19.54 -13.50 -5.65
CA SER A 356 -19.66 -12.09 -6.08
C SER A 356 -18.49 -11.68 -6.98
N ILE A 357 -17.27 -12.06 -6.62
CA ILE A 357 -16.06 -11.80 -7.41
C ILE A 357 -15.42 -13.14 -7.76
N LEU A 358 -15.38 -13.48 -9.05
CA LEU A 358 -14.75 -14.70 -9.55
C LEU A 358 -13.70 -14.38 -10.62
N LYS A 359 -12.46 -14.81 -10.36
CA LYS A 359 -11.37 -14.67 -11.32
C LYS A 359 -10.90 -16.05 -11.78
N LEU A 360 -10.98 -16.28 -13.08
CA LEU A 360 -10.64 -17.52 -13.78
C LEU A 360 -9.66 -17.25 -14.95
N ALA A 361 -8.96 -16.10 -14.92
CA ALA A 361 -8.05 -15.73 -16.01
C ALA A 361 -7.00 -16.83 -16.25
N GLY A 362 -6.80 -17.24 -17.50
CA GLY A 362 -5.83 -18.27 -17.85
C GLY A 362 -6.21 -19.70 -17.46
N CYS A 363 -7.46 -19.97 -17.04
CA CYS A 363 -7.98 -21.32 -16.84
C CYS A 363 -8.34 -21.94 -18.19
N THR A 364 -7.34 -22.44 -18.90
CA THR A 364 -7.44 -22.88 -20.30
C THR A 364 -8.27 -24.16 -20.49
N GLY A 365 -8.59 -24.89 -19.41
CA GLY A 365 -9.46 -26.08 -19.48
C GLY A 365 -10.96 -25.77 -19.50
N ILE A 366 -11.38 -24.52 -19.21
CA ILE A 366 -12.80 -24.15 -19.13
C ILE A 366 -13.38 -23.95 -20.51
N THR A 367 -14.51 -24.61 -20.79
CA THR A 367 -15.28 -24.48 -22.04
C THR A 367 -16.71 -24.01 -21.79
N ASP A 368 -17.31 -24.38 -20.65
CA ASP A 368 -18.68 -24.03 -20.27
C ASP A 368 -18.70 -23.05 -19.09
N VAL A 369 -19.33 -21.88 -19.30
CA VAL A 369 -19.50 -20.80 -18.33
C VAL A 369 -20.98 -20.45 -18.10
N SER A 370 -21.89 -21.29 -18.57
CA SER A 370 -23.33 -21.01 -18.57
C SER A 370 -23.93 -20.77 -17.18
N MET A 371 -23.32 -21.33 -16.12
CA MET A 371 -23.78 -21.16 -14.74
C MET A 371 -23.22 -19.92 -14.04
N LEU A 372 -22.36 -19.13 -14.70
CA LEU A 372 -21.68 -17.97 -14.10
C LEU A 372 -22.40 -16.62 -14.30
N GLY A 373 -23.60 -16.63 -14.87
CA GLY A 373 -24.35 -15.40 -15.20
C GLY A 373 -24.82 -14.55 -14.00
N ASN A 374 -24.74 -15.06 -12.76
CA ASN A 374 -25.10 -14.34 -11.54
C ASN A 374 -23.87 -13.76 -10.79
N VAL A 375 -22.66 -13.95 -11.28
CA VAL A 375 -21.44 -13.38 -10.71
C VAL A 375 -21.42 -11.88 -10.98
N ASP A 376 -21.14 -11.03 -9.96
CA ASP A 376 -21.10 -9.58 -10.16
C ASP A 376 -19.87 -9.16 -10.97
N THR A 377 -18.69 -9.66 -10.57
CA THR A 377 -17.41 -9.39 -11.27
C THR A 377 -16.77 -10.69 -11.72
N LEU A 378 -16.70 -10.91 -13.02
CA LEU A 378 -16.17 -12.13 -13.64
C LEU A 378 -14.98 -11.82 -14.56
N ASN A 379 -13.85 -12.47 -14.30
CA ASN A 379 -12.68 -12.38 -15.18
C ASN A 379 -12.35 -13.74 -15.79
N LEU A 380 -12.56 -13.86 -17.09
CA LEU A 380 -12.27 -15.04 -17.92
C LEU A 380 -11.16 -14.76 -18.95
N SER A 381 -10.36 -13.70 -18.76
CA SER A 381 -9.29 -13.35 -19.71
C SER A 381 -8.37 -14.54 -19.99
N TYR A 382 -7.91 -14.69 -21.22
CA TYR A 382 -7.07 -15.81 -21.68
C TYR A 382 -7.72 -17.21 -21.66
N CYS A 383 -9.01 -17.34 -21.42
CA CYS A 383 -9.76 -18.62 -21.54
C CYS A 383 -10.13 -18.88 -23.00
N LYS A 384 -9.17 -19.29 -23.81
CA LYS A 384 -9.29 -19.38 -25.28
C LYS A 384 -10.28 -20.43 -25.78
N GLN A 385 -10.69 -21.38 -24.94
CA GLN A 385 -11.63 -22.45 -25.31
C GLN A 385 -13.09 -22.09 -25.06
N ILE A 386 -13.37 -20.94 -24.45
CA ILE A 386 -14.72 -20.43 -24.29
C ILE A 386 -15.20 -19.89 -25.66
N THR A 387 -16.33 -20.42 -26.13
CA THR A 387 -16.97 -19.97 -27.37
C THR A 387 -18.34 -19.38 -27.15
N ASN A 388 -19.07 -19.82 -26.10
CA ASN A 388 -20.41 -19.36 -25.79
C ASN A 388 -20.44 -18.56 -24.49
N VAL A 389 -20.82 -17.27 -24.59
CA VAL A 389 -20.94 -16.31 -23.48
C VAL A 389 -22.37 -15.79 -23.31
N SER A 390 -23.33 -16.38 -23.98
CA SER A 390 -24.72 -15.89 -24.03
C SER A 390 -25.40 -15.76 -22.66
N MET A 391 -25.01 -16.58 -21.67
CA MET A 391 -25.56 -16.54 -20.32
C MET A 391 -24.91 -15.51 -19.41
N LEU A 392 -23.89 -14.77 -19.86
CA LEU A 392 -23.14 -13.80 -19.05
C LEU A 392 -23.68 -12.36 -19.14
N GLY A 393 -24.80 -12.13 -19.80
CA GLY A 393 -25.37 -10.79 -20.03
C GLY A 393 -25.83 -10.03 -18.77
N ASN A 394 -25.96 -10.71 -17.62
CA ASN A 394 -26.31 -10.09 -16.34
C ASN A 394 -25.09 -9.81 -15.43
N VAL A 395 -23.90 -10.20 -15.84
CA VAL A 395 -22.64 -9.88 -15.11
C VAL A 395 -22.42 -8.37 -15.16
N ASP A 396 -22.16 -7.73 -14.02
CA ASP A 396 -21.91 -6.28 -13.98
C ASP A 396 -20.57 -5.91 -14.63
N THR A 397 -19.48 -6.56 -14.19
CA THR A 397 -18.14 -6.37 -14.74
C THR A 397 -17.61 -7.66 -15.33
N LEU A 398 -17.47 -7.72 -16.66
CA LEU A 398 -17.03 -8.90 -17.41
C LEU A 398 -15.73 -8.63 -18.17
N LYS A 399 -14.69 -9.45 -17.90
CA LYS A 399 -13.42 -9.40 -18.64
C LYS A 399 -13.23 -10.68 -19.44
N LEU A 400 -13.09 -10.51 -20.74
CA LEU A 400 -12.90 -11.57 -21.74
C LEU A 400 -11.66 -11.35 -22.60
N SER A 401 -10.71 -10.51 -22.14
CA SER A 401 -9.51 -10.17 -22.92
C SER A 401 -8.77 -11.43 -23.41
N TYR A 402 -8.33 -11.45 -24.64
CA TYR A 402 -7.62 -12.57 -25.26
C TYR A 402 -8.42 -13.91 -25.35
N CYS A 403 -9.74 -13.86 -25.32
CA CYS A 403 -10.61 -15.03 -25.57
C CYS A 403 -10.87 -15.19 -27.06
N SER A 404 -9.93 -15.76 -27.79
CA SER A 404 -9.99 -15.89 -29.25
C SER A 404 -11.06 -16.88 -29.77
N GLY A 405 -11.72 -17.64 -28.88
CA GLY A 405 -12.83 -18.52 -29.29
C GLY A 405 -14.21 -17.84 -29.37
N ILE A 406 -14.33 -16.61 -28.87
CA ILE A 406 -15.60 -15.89 -28.82
C ILE A 406 -15.85 -15.18 -30.15
N THR A 407 -16.99 -15.46 -30.77
CA THR A 407 -17.44 -14.83 -32.02
C THR A 407 -18.72 -14.06 -31.85
N ASP A 408 -19.63 -14.47 -30.94
CA ASP A 408 -20.93 -13.87 -30.70
C ASP A 408 -20.98 -13.23 -29.29
N VAL A 409 -21.22 -11.91 -29.26
CA VAL A 409 -21.34 -11.09 -28.04
C VAL A 409 -22.72 -10.41 -27.94
N SER A 410 -23.67 -10.81 -28.77
CA SER A 410 -25.00 -10.19 -28.90
C SER A 410 -25.77 -10.12 -27.58
N MET A 411 -25.57 -11.08 -26.67
CA MET A 411 -26.24 -11.15 -25.38
C MET A 411 -25.57 -10.32 -24.28
N LEU A 412 -24.43 -9.67 -24.54
CA LEU A 412 -23.67 -8.92 -23.55
C LEU A 412 -24.04 -7.42 -23.44
N GLY A 413 -25.08 -6.98 -24.15
CA GLY A 413 -25.48 -5.56 -24.20
C GLY A 413 -25.93 -4.94 -22.86
N ASN A 414 -26.22 -5.74 -21.83
CA ASN A 414 -26.58 -5.28 -20.48
C ASN A 414 -25.42 -5.26 -19.48
N VAL A 415 -24.26 -5.77 -19.86
CA VAL A 415 -23.05 -5.72 -19.03
C VAL A 415 -22.64 -4.26 -18.83
N HIS A 416 -22.36 -3.86 -17.59
CA HIS A 416 -21.99 -2.47 -17.30
C HIS A 416 -20.56 -2.17 -17.75
N THR A 417 -19.60 -3.01 -17.41
CA THR A 417 -18.20 -2.90 -17.83
C THR A 417 -17.77 -4.16 -18.57
N LEU A 418 -17.41 -4.03 -19.84
CA LEU A 418 -17.04 -5.14 -20.72
C LEU A 418 -15.67 -4.91 -21.35
N ASP A 419 -14.74 -5.83 -21.09
CA ASP A 419 -13.41 -5.85 -21.69
C ASP A 419 -13.30 -7.03 -22.68
N LEU A 420 -13.21 -6.69 -23.94
CA LEU A 420 -13.05 -7.62 -25.09
C LEU A 420 -11.67 -7.46 -25.74
N THR A 421 -10.71 -6.84 -25.06
CA THR A 421 -9.36 -6.59 -25.61
C THR A 421 -8.80 -7.83 -26.30
N ARG A 422 -8.43 -7.69 -27.58
CA ARG A 422 -7.84 -8.76 -28.41
C ARG A 422 -8.70 -10.03 -28.56
N CYS A 423 -10.02 -9.90 -28.54
CA CYS A 423 -10.94 -10.93 -29.03
C CYS A 423 -11.03 -10.82 -30.56
N SER A 424 -10.05 -11.42 -31.25
CA SER A 424 -9.83 -11.23 -32.71
C SER A 424 -10.93 -11.76 -33.61
N GLU A 425 -11.78 -12.67 -33.13
CA GLU A 425 -12.81 -13.34 -33.94
C GLU A 425 -14.19 -12.64 -33.88
N ILE A 426 -14.31 -11.56 -33.10
CA ILE A 426 -15.56 -10.78 -32.99
C ILE A 426 -15.67 -9.86 -34.22
N THR A 427 -16.78 -9.95 -34.93
CA THR A 427 -17.05 -9.11 -36.11
C THR A 427 -18.22 -8.17 -35.90
N ASP A 428 -19.23 -8.52 -35.08
CA ASP A 428 -20.44 -7.76 -34.82
C ASP A 428 -20.52 -7.33 -33.35
N VAL A 429 -20.63 -6.02 -33.11
CA VAL A 429 -20.79 -5.38 -31.79
C VAL A 429 -22.05 -4.51 -31.73
N SER A 430 -22.96 -4.66 -32.66
CA SER A 430 -24.17 -3.83 -32.80
C SER A 430 -25.05 -3.83 -31.54
N MET A 431 -25.06 -4.92 -30.79
CA MET A 431 -25.87 -5.05 -29.57
C MET A 431 -25.20 -4.46 -28.31
N LEU A 432 -23.94 -3.97 -28.40
CA LEU A 432 -23.17 -3.45 -27.25
C LEU A 432 -23.40 -1.95 -26.98
N GLY A 433 -24.30 -1.29 -27.68
CA GLY A 433 -24.56 0.17 -27.57
C GLY A 433 -24.98 0.66 -26.18
N ASN A 434 -25.46 -0.22 -25.29
CA ASN A 434 -25.85 0.11 -23.92
C ASN A 434 -24.79 -0.22 -22.86
N VAL A 435 -23.69 -0.85 -23.19
CA VAL A 435 -22.58 -1.12 -22.29
C VAL A 435 -22.00 0.23 -21.84
N HIS A 436 -21.77 0.46 -20.54
CA HIS A 436 -21.31 1.76 -20.06
C HIS A 436 -19.81 1.96 -20.30
N THR A 437 -19.00 0.96 -20.02
CA THR A 437 -17.55 0.97 -20.27
C THR A 437 -17.22 -0.22 -21.17
N LEU A 438 -16.75 0.03 -22.38
CA LEU A 438 -16.43 -0.99 -23.38
C LEU A 438 -15.00 -0.83 -23.88
N ASP A 439 -14.20 -1.89 -23.80
CA ASP A 439 -12.85 -1.95 -24.38
C ASP A 439 -12.81 -2.96 -25.51
N LEU A 440 -12.56 -2.48 -26.73
CA LEU A 440 -12.42 -3.26 -27.97
C LEU A 440 -10.99 -3.21 -28.53
N THR A 441 -10.02 -2.78 -27.73
CA THR A 441 -8.63 -2.62 -28.18
C THR A 441 -8.10 -3.92 -28.80
N GLY A 442 -7.69 -3.85 -30.06
CA GLY A 442 -7.12 -5.00 -30.78
C GLY A 442 -8.11 -6.04 -31.29
N CYS A 443 -9.42 -5.73 -31.34
CA CYS A 443 -10.43 -6.53 -32.07
C CYS A 443 -10.39 -6.16 -33.56
N SER A 444 -9.47 -6.76 -34.32
CA SER A 444 -9.13 -6.37 -35.69
C SER A 444 -10.21 -6.62 -36.73
N GLU A 445 -11.14 -7.54 -36.48
CA GLU A 445 -12.18 -7.92 -37.44
C GLU A 445 -13.47 -7.09 -37.33
N ILE A 446 -13.56 -6.17 -36.36
CA ILE A 446 -14.70 -5.27 -36.23
C ILE A 446 -14.57 -4.14 -37.26
N THR A 447 -15.52 -4.05 -38.19
CA THR A 447 -15.54 -3.06 -39.27
C THR A 447 -16.63 -2.00 -39.11
N ASP A 448 -17.70 -2.30 -38.36
CA ASP A 448 -18.84 -1.39 -38.13
C ASP A 448 -18.98 -1.06 -36.63
N LEU A 449 -18.82 0.24 -36.33
CA LEU A 449 -18.98 0.80 -34.98
C LEU A 449 -20.14 1.79 -34.90
N SER A 450 -20.99 1.84 -35.92
CA SER A 450 -22.07 2.83 -36.07
C SER A 450 -23.07 2.84 -34.92
N MET A 451 -23.28 1.69 -34.26
CA MET A 451 -24.20 1.56 -33.13
C MET A 451 -23.58 1.97 -31.77
N LEU A 452 -22.28 2.28 -31.74
CA LEU A 452 -21.55 2.69 -30.53
C LEU A 452 -21.42 4.22 -30.40
N VAL A 453 -22.43 4.98 -30.80
CA VAL A 453 -22.45 6.44 -30.95
C VAL A 453 -22.13 7.22 -29.66
N ASN A 454 -22.28 6.61 -28.48
CA ASN A 454 -22.10 7.24 -27.17
C ASN A 454 -20.67 7.11 -26.60
N TYR A 455 -19.75 6.48 -27.30
CA TYR A 455 -18.40 6.23 -26.81
C TYR A 455 -17.41 7.30 -27.31
N SER A 456 -16.68 7.92 -26.37
CA SER A 456 -15.53 8.76 -26.74
C SER A 456 -14.43 7.89 -27.37
N SER A 457 -13.81 8.37 -28.47
CA SER A 457 -12.86 7.69 -29.32
C SER A 457 -11.56 7.15 -28.65
N HIS A 458 -11.48 7.15 -27.33
CA HIS A 458 -10.28 6.77 -26.56
C HIS A 458 -10.19 5.27 -26.21
N TYR A 459 -11.25 4.48 -26.47
CA TYR A 459 -11.32 3.06 -26.14
C TYR A 459 -11.49 2.14 -27.37
N ILE A 460 -11.35 2.71 -28.56
CA ILE A 460 -11.52 1.98 -29.82
C ILE A 460 -10.22 2.18 -30.64
N GLN A 461 -9.19 1.40 -30.37
CA GLN A 461 -8.00 1.30 -31.23
C GLN A 461 -7.59 -0.14 -31.42
#